data_90321f92549f2f4a13043b91809b9032
#
_entry.id   90321f92549f2f4a13043b91809b9032
#
_cell.length_a   1.000
_cell.length_b   1.000
_cell.length_c   1.000
_cell.angle_alpha   90.00
_cell.angle_beta   90.00
_cell.angle_gamma   90.00
#
_symmetry.space_group_name_H-M   'P 1'
#
loop_
_entity.id
_entity.type
_entity.pdbx_description
1 polymer ?
#
loop_
_entity_poly.entity_id
_entity_poly.type
_entity_poly.pdbx_seq_one_letter_code
_entity_poly.pdbx_strand_id
1 'polypeptide(L)'
;MKCKYFYILTQVKTSNRQRKASFWGKRVCHHPQVTWNQAQFSPMTLHAPYPFSRPRRLRRDAFTRNLVRENALSPSDLIYPVFVLDGQARRETVASMPGVERLSLDLLLPVAQECVDLGIPFMALFPVIDPALKTPDGREALNPDGLVPRVVRALKSHFPQLGVMTDVALDPFTSHGQDGLLDATGYIVNDSTVAVLTQQALVQAEAGVDIVAPSDMMDGRIGAIRAALESHGHIHTRIMAYSAKYASAFYGPFRDAVGSAANLGKGNKKVYQMDPANTDEALREVALDLAEGADMVMVKPGMPYLDIVRRVKDEFKVPTFAYQVSGEYAMLKAAAQNGWLDHDAVMMESLLAFKRAGADGVLSYFALEAARLIKAG
;
A
#
# COMPACT_ATOMS: atom_id res chain seq x y z
N MET A 1 -21.30 10.35 -39.17
CA MET A 1 -21.73 8.95 -39.41
C MET A 1 -22.22 8.36 -38.09
N LYS A 2 -23.54 8.08 -38.02
CA LYS A 2 -24.20 7.55 -36.82
C LYS A 2 -24.27 6.03 -36.95
N CYS A 3 -23.64 5.26 -36.05
CA CYS A 3 -23.89 3.84 -35.91
C CYS A 3 -24.92 3.61 -34.80
N LYS A 4 -26.07 3.00 -35.19
CA LYS A 4 -27.13 2.57 -34.28
C LYS A 4 -26.85 1.14 -33.82
N TYR A 5 -26.89 0.92 -32.50
CA TYR A 5 -26.95 -0.43 -31.93
C TYR A 5 -28.39 -0.94 -31.94
N PHE A 6 -28.59 -2.13 -32.53
CA PHE A 6 -29.86 -2.87 -32.45
C PHE A 6 -29.77 -3.92 -31.36
N TYR A 7 -30.66 -3.83 -30.37
CA TYR A 7 -30.96 -4.91 -29.44
C TYR A 7 -32.02 -5.83 -30.04
N ILE A 8 -31.75 -7.12 -30.14
CA ILE A 8 -32.76 -8.13 -30.47
C ILE A 8 -33.09 -8.89 -29.18
N LEU A 9 -34.33 -8.65 -28.72
CA LEU A 9 -34.96 -9.46 -27.66
C LEU A 9 -35.75 -10.57 -28.35
N THR A 10 -35.38 -11.83 -28.18
CA THR A 10 -36.18 -12.98 -28.57
C THR A 10 -36.97 -13.52 -27.40
N GLN A 11 -38.26 -13.24 -27.35
CA GLN A 11 -39.22 -13.96 -26.50
C GLN A 11 -39.60 -15.28 -27.14
N VAL A 12 -39.43 -16.36 -26.42
CA VAL A 12 -40.01 -17.68 -26.83
C VAL A 12 -41.32 -17.85 -26.08
N LYS A 13 -42.42 -17.86 -26.82
CA LYS A 13 -43.72 -18.28 -26.33
C LYS A 13 -43.92 -19.78 -26.63
N THR A 14 -44.20 -20.53 -25.59
CA THR A 14 -44.68 -21.90 -25.67
C THR A 14 -46.16 -21.95 -26.08
N SER A 15 -46.54 -22.74 -27.08
CA SER A 15 -47.91 -23.24 -27.21
C SER A 15 -47.92 -24.65 -27.76
N ASN A 16 -48.60 -25.52 -27.02
CA ASN A 16 -48.98 -26.89 -27.35
C ASN A 16 -49.95 -26.92 -28.55
N ARG A 17 -49.71 -27.78 -29.53
CA ARG A 17 -50.77 -28.51 -30.23
C ARG A 17 -50.22 -29.77 -30.90
N GLN A 18 -50.78 -30.90 -30.51
CA GLN A 18 -50.68 -32.20 -31.18
C GLN A 18 -51.32 -32.18 -32.56
N ARG A 19 -50.68 -32.75 -33.57
CA ARG A 19 -51.33 -33.41 -34.69
C ARG A 19 -50.49 -34.60 -35.23
N LYS A 20 -51.15 -35.73 -35.37
CA LYS A 20 -50.67 -36.97 -35.95
C LYS A 20 -50.50 -36.83 -37.47
N ALA A 21 -49.43 -37.38 -38.06
CA ALA A 21 -49.43 -37.93 -39.43
C ALA A 21 -48.19 -38.84 -39.65
N SER A 22 -48.46 -40.04 -39.93
CA SER A 22 -48.00 -41.15 -40.78
C SER A 22 -46.59 -41.17 -41.38
N PHE A 23 -45.94 -42.27 -41.16
CA PHE A 23 -45.01 -43.11 -41.92
C PHE A 23 -44.40 -42.53 -43.21
N TRP A 24 -43.06 -42.42 -43.20
CA TRP A 24 -42.14 -42.86 -44.26
C TRP A 24 -40.77 -43.12 -43.65
N GLY A 25 -40.26 -44.38 -43.83
CA GLY A 25 -38.99 -44.79 -43.29
C GLY A 25 -37.80 -44.13 -44.00
N LYS A 26 -36.92 -43.54 -43.23
CA LYS A 26 -35.55 -43.23 -43.64
C LYS A 26 -34.60 -43.79 -42.57
N ARG A 27 -33.62 -44.59 -43.03
CA ARG A 27 -32.53 -45.12 -42.21
C ARG A 27 -31.83 -43.96 -41.54
N VAL A 28 -31.91 -43.93 -40.21
CA VAL A 28 -31.12 -43.00 -39.39
C VAL A 28 -29.80 -43.71 -39.12
N CYS A 29 -28.73 -43.16 -39.72
CA CYS A 29 -27.39 -43.51 -39.30
C CYS A 29 -27.22 -43.04 -37.87
N HIS A 30 -27.06 -43.97 -36.92
CA HIS A 30 -26.68 -43.69 -35.54
C HIS A 30 -25.25 -43.20 -35.56
N HIS A 31 -25.04 -41.86 -35.55
CA HIS A 31 -23.82 -41.31 -35.02
C HIS A 31 -23.91 -41.40 -33.48
N PRO A 32 -22.91 -41.99 -32.81
CA PRO A 32 -22.85 -41.93 -31.36
C PRO A 32 -22.76 -40.45 -30.98
N GLN A 33 -23.77 -39.93 -30.28
CA GLN A 33 -23.67 -38.64 -29.63
C GLN A 33 -22.59 -38.80 -28.57
N VAL A 34 -21.40 -38.21 -28.81
CA VAL A 34 -20.40 -37.98 -27.80
C VAL A 34 -20.99 -36.94 -26.86
N THR A 35 -21.60 -37.38 -25.77
CA THR A 35 -21.96 -36.52 -24.67
C THR A 35 -20.66 -36.08 -24.03
N TRP A 36 -20.28 -34.83 -24.32
CA TRP A 36 -19.23 -34.17 -23.57
C TRP A 36 -19.79 -33.97 -22.14
N ASN A 37 -19.50 -34.94 -21.25
CA ASN A 37 -19.62 -34.69 -19.84
C ASN A 37 -18.73 -33.47 -19.56
N GLN A 38 -19.34 -32.38 -19.10
CA GLN A 38 -18.58 -31.31 -18.45
C GLN A 38 -17.97 -31.89 -17.18
N ALA A 39 -16.86 -32.62 -17.34
CA ALA A 39 -16.00 -32.96 -16.24
C ALA A 39 -15.57 -31.63 -15.63
N GLN A 40 -15.96 -31.40 -14.39
CA GLN A 40 -15.42 -30.32 -13.57
C GLN A 40 -13.90 -30.51 -13.55
N PHE A 41 -13.19 -29.77 -14.40
CA PHE A 41 -11.75 -29.77 -14.41
C PHE A 41 -11.28 -29.14 -13.09
N SER A 42 -10.96 -29.97 -12.12
CA SER A 42 -10.14 -29.53 -11.00
C SER A 42 -8.77 -29.10 -11.57
N PRO A 43 -8.31 -27.88 -11.31
CA PRO A 43 -7.05 -27.38 -11.89
C PRO A 43 -5.82 -28.23 -11.57
N MET A 44 -5.92 -29.18 -10.65
CA MET A 44 -4.82 -30.04 -10.19
C MET A 44 -4.58 -31.31 -11.01
N THR A 45 -5.42 -31.63 -12.00
CA THR A 45 -5.33 -32.91 -12.76
C THR A 45 -4.64 -32.81 -14.12
N LEU A 46 -4.06 -31.63 -14.48
CA LEU A 46 -3.46 -31.41 -15.81
C LEU A 46 -2.00 -31.85 -15.96
N HIS A 47 -1.37 -32.41 -14.93
CA HIS A 47 0.03 -32.81 -15.00
C HIS A 47 0.18 -34.31 -15.27
N ALA A 48 0.92 -34.64 -16.34
CA ALA A 48 1.32 -36.02 -16.60
C ALA A 48 2.15 -36.54 -15.40
N PRO A 49 2.04 -37.84 -15.07
CA PRO A 49 2.82 -38.43 -13.98
C PRO A 49 4.33 -38.44 -14.31
N TYR A 50 5.16 -38.59 -13.28
CA TYR A 50 6.57 -38.86 -13.48
C TYR A 50 6.74 -40.17 -14.29
N PRO A 51 7.70 -40.22 -15.25
CA PRO A 51 8.75 -39.24 -15.58
C PRO A 51 8.36 -38.19 -16.63
N PHE A 52 7.12 -38.20 -17.13
CA PHE A 52 6.68 -37.28 -18.20
C PHE A 52 6.60 -35.84 -17.69
N SER A 53 6.11 -35.61 -16.48
CA SER A 53 6.17 -34.32 -15.79
C SER A 53 7.40 -34.26 -14.88
N ARG A 54 8.24 -33.23 -15.11
CA ARG A 54 9.44 -32.96 -14.32
C ARG A 54 9.59 -31.45 -14.09
N PRO A 55 9.04 -30.88 -13.03
CA PRO A 55 9.11 -29.43 -12.74
C PRO A 55 10.54 -28.89 -12.67
N ARG A 56 11.53 -29.73 -12.32
CA ARG A 56 12.96 -29.35 -12.31
C ARG A 56 13.51 -28.94 -13.68
N ARG A 57 12.85 -29.31 -14.79
CA ARG A 57 13.28 -28.87 -16.14
C ARG A 57 13.29 -27.35 -16.25
N LEU A 58 12.26 -26.67 -15.67
CA LEU A 58 12.13 -25.22 -15.68
C LEU A 58 13.11 -24.50 -14.74
N ARG A 59 13.76 -25.24 -13.84
CA ARG A 59 14.72 -24.66 -12.86
C ARG A 59 16.18 -24.86 -13.26
N ARG A 60 16.45 -25.68 -14.27
CA ARG A 60 17.80 -26.12 -14.62
C ARG A 60 18.71 -24.95 -14.99
N ASP A 61 18.28 -24.14 -15.94
CA ASP A 61 19.11 -23.12 -16.57
C ASP A 61 18.61 -21.71 -16.21
N ALA A 62 19.53 -20.73 -16.13
CA ALA A 62 19.19 -19.36 -15.76
C ALA A 62 18.21 -18.72 -16.76
N PHE A 63 18.45 -18.92 -18.06
CA PHE A 63 17.57 -18.40 -19.12
C PHE A 63 16.14 -18.96 -19.00
N THR A 64 16.00 -20.25 -18.66
CA THR A 64 14.67 -20.85 -18.45
C THR A 64 14.01 -20.28 -17.21
N ARG A 65 14.73 -20.16 -16.07
CA ARG A 65 14.18 -19.54 -14.86
C ARG A 65 13.73 -18.10 -15.09
N ASN A 66 14.50 -17.33 -15.87
CA ASN A 66 14.12 -15.97 -16.23
C ASN A 66 12.88 -15.93 -17.13
N LEU A 67 12.78 -16.84 -18.10
CA LEU A 67 11.62 -16.91 -19.01
C LEU A 67 10.30 -17.23 -18.30
N VAL A 68 10.34 -18.11 -17.27
CA VAL A 68 9.13 -18.54 -16.55
C VAL A 68 8.88 -17.78 -15.26
N ARG A 69 9.61 -16.70 -15.01
CA ARG A 69 9.45 -15.86 -13.82
C ARG A 69 8.12 -15.17 -13.87
N GLU A 70 7.29 -15.36 -12.84
CA GLU A 70 5.92 -14.81 -12.76
C GLU A 70 5.89 -13.35 -12.29
N ASN A 71 6.86 -12.94 -11.45
CA ASN A 71 6.91 -11.61 -10.88
C ASN A 71 8.28 -11.00 -11.04
N ALA A 72 8.34 -9.71 -11.28
CA ALA A 72 9.54 -8.90 -11.31
C ALA A 72 9.39 -7.70 -10.37
N LEU A 73 10.51 -7.21 -9.86
CA LEU A 73 10.60 -5.96 -9.12
C LEU A 73 11.32 -4.94 -9.99
N SER A 74 10.78 -3.73 -10.05
CA SER A 74 11.37 -2.59 -10.73
C SER A 74 11.45 -1.37 -9.80
N PRO A 75 12.28 -0.36 -10.07
CA PRO A 75 12.30 0.86 -9.28
C PRO A 75 10.94 1.55 -9.21
N SER A 76 10.09 1.43 -10.25
CA SER A 76 8.74 2.01 -10.28
C SER A 76 7.74 1.33 -9.33
N ASP A 77 8.09 0.20 -8.75
CA ASP A 77 7.29 -0.46 -7.71
C ASP A 77 7.60 0.08 -6.29
N LEU A 78 8.57 0.98 -6.15
CA LEU A 78 9.10 1.41 -4.86
C LEU A 78 8.62 2.81 -4.48
N ILE A 79 8.28 3.00 -3.20
CA ILE A 79 8.06 4.30 -2.56
C ILE A 79 9.13 4.45 -1.48
N TYR A 80 9.88 5.56 -1.50
CA TYR A 80 10.95 5.77 -0.53
C TYR A 80 10.47 6.62 0.66
N PRO A 81 10.41 6.06 1.89
CA PRO A 81 10.08 6.82 3.10
C PRO A 81 11.28 7.59 3.63
N VAL A 82 11.06 8.85 4.00
CA VAL A 82 12.09 9.73 4.55
C VAL A 82 11.62 10.42 5.84
N PHE A 83 12.55 10.57 6.79
CA PHE A 83 12.33 11.37 7.99
C PHE A 83 12.87 12.77 7.77
N VAL A 84 12.00 13.76 7.93
CA VAL A 84 12.33 15.16 7.71
C VAL A 84 12.31 15.93 9.04
N LEU A 85 13.37 16.69 9.31
CA LEU A 85 13.44 17.58 10.45
C LEU A 85 13.67 19.03 10.03
N ASP A 86 13.33 19.96 10.89
CA ASP A 86 13.52 21.38 10.63
C ASP A 86 14.99 21.79 10.85
N GLY A 87 15.40 22.85 10.19
CA GLY A 87 16.73 23.43 10.26
C GLY A 87 17.47 23.43 8.93
N GLN A 88 18.78 23.66 9.00
CA GLN A 88 19.69 23.69 7.87
C GLN A 88 20.92 22.87 8.16
N ALA A 89 21.41 22.10 7.19
CA ALA A 89 22.56 21.21 7.28
C ALA A 89 22.46 20.20 8.47
N ARG A 90 21.24 19.82 8.85
CA ARG A 90 21.01 18.88 9.95
C ARG A 90 20.84 17.48 9.42
N ARG A 91 21.63 16.57 10.00
CA ARG A 91 21.61 15.14 9.72
C ARG A 91 21.69 14.39 11.05
N GLU A 92 20.76 13.49 11.30
CA GLU A 92 20.71 12.68 12.50
C GLU A 92 20.50 11.22 12.14
N THR A 93 21.38 10.34 12.62
CA THR A 93 21.21 8.88 12.40
C THR A 93 20.10 8.33 13.29
N VAL A 94 19.37 7.34 12.80
CA VAL A 94 18.40 6.57 13.59
C VAL A 94 19.06 5.29 14.05
N ALA A 95 19.43 5.22 15.33
CA ALA A 95 20.23 4.13 15.90
C ALA A 95 19.58 2.74 15.69
N SER A 96 18.25 2.67 15.81
CA SER A 96 17.45 1.45 15.62
C SER A 96 17.21 1.07 14.16
N MET A 97 17.66 1.91 13.19
CA MET A 97 17.50 1.68 11.75
C MET A 97 18.82 1.98 11.02
N PRO A 98 19.78 1.06 11.01
CA PRO A 98 21.12 1.29 10.42
C PRO A 98 21.04 1.75 8.96
N GLY A 99 21.66 2.89 8.64
CA GLY A 99 21.66 3.52 7.32
C GLY A 99 20.48 4.46 7.05
N VAL A 100 19.51 4.58 7.96
CA VAL A 100 18.42 5.54 7.87
C VAL A 100 18.76 6.80 8.69
N GLU A 101 18.44 7.96 8.11
CA GLU A 101 18.73 9.27 8.70
C GLU A 101 17.50 10.16 8.72
N ARG A 102 17.48 11.10 9.64
CA ARG A 102 16.59 12.26 9.62
C ARG A 102 17.34 13.40 8.95
N LEU A 103 16.72 14.05 7.98
CA LEU A 103 17.39 15.06 7.16
C LEU A 103 16.61 16.37 7.16
N SER A 104 17.34 17.50 7.23
CA SER A 104 16.77 18.80 6.90
C SER A 104 16.51 18.92 5.38
N LEU A 105 15.64 19.85 4.98
CA LEU A 105 15.21 20.01 3.59
C LEU A 105 16.37 20.12 2.60
N ASP A 106 17.37 20.93 2.91
CA ASP A 106 18.56 21.14 2.06
C ASP A 106 19.35 19.84 1.81
N LEU A 107 19.41 18.94 2.80
CA LEU A 107 20.04 17.62 2.66
C LEU A 107 19.10 16.58 2.05
N LEU A 108 17.79 16.80 2.06
CA LEU A 108 16.81 15.93 1.42
C LEU A 108 16.79 16.12 -0.11
N LEU A 109 17.05 17.34 -0.64
CA LEU A 109 17.01 17.58 -2.07
C LEU A 109 17.95 16.68 -2.90
N PRO A 110 19.22 16.44 -2.50
CA PRO A 110 20.07 15.46 -3.19
C PRO A 110 19.51 14.03 -3.18
N VAL A 111 18.84 13.63 -2.08
CA VAL A 111 18.20 12.30 -1.97
C VAL A 111 16.99 12.20 -2.91
N ALA A 112 16.22 13.28 -3.05
CA ALA A 112 15.12 13.37 -4.00
C ALA A 112 15.62 13.28 -5.46
N GLN A 113 16.74 13.94 -5.78
CA GLN A 113 17.39 13.79 -7.09
C GLN A 113 17.78 12.34 -7.34
N GLU A 114 18.36 11.66 -6.35
CA GLU A 114 18.73 10.25 -6.49
C GLU A 114 17.51 9.36 -6.73
N CYS A 115 16.37 9.60 -6.07
CA CYS A 115 15.13 8.87 -6.36
C CYS A 115 14.73 9.02 -7.83
N VAL A 116 14.78 10.24 -8.37
CA VAL A 116 14.49 10.54 -9.79
C VAL A 116 15.47 9.80 -10.70
N ASP A 117 16.76 9.87 -10.42
CA ASP A 117 17.81 9.24 -11.23
C ASP A 117 17.69 7.71 -11.25
N LEU A 118 17.24 7.12 -10.16
CA LEU A 118 17.02 5.68 -10.04
C LEU A 118 15.66 5.22 -10.60
N GLY A 119 14.74 6.15 -10.88
CA GLY A 119 13.40 5.83 -11.38
C GLY A 119 12.41 5.42 -10.30
N ILE A 120 12.66 5.82 -9.02
CA ILE A 120 11.70 5.69 -7.93
C ILE A 120 10.64 6.78 -8.09
N PRO A 121 9.33 6.43 -8.23
CA PRO A 121 8.31 7.42 -8.60
C PRO A 121 7.85 8.30 -7.45
N PHE A 122 7.93 7.81 -6.21
CA PHE A 122 7.36 8.49 -5.04
C PHE A 122 8.30 8.53 -3.84
N MET A 123 8.25 9.66 -3.14
CA MET A 123 8.83 9.84 -1.81
C MET A 123 7.73 10.06 -0.79
N ALA A 124 7.77 9.34 0.35
CA ALA A 124 6.83 9.45 1.45
C ALA A 124 7.45 10.22 2.62
N LEU A 125 6.82 11.32 3.06
CA LEU A 125 7.34 12.22 4.08
C LEU A 125 6.82 11.87 5.47
N PHE A 126 7.74 11.70 6.43
CA PHE A 126 7.45 11.53 7.85
C PHE A 126 8.16 12.62 8.65
N PRO A 127 7.41 13.59 9.22
CA PRO A 127 8.02 14.72 9.92
C PRO A 127 8.52 14.34 11.32
N VAL A 128 9.65 14.92 11.69
CA VAL A 128 10.19 14.93 13.07
C VAL A 128 9.96 16.33 13.61
N ILE A 129 8.87 16.47 14.38
CA ILE A 129 8.44 17.77 14.92
C ILE A 129 9.17 18.10 16.21
N ASP A 130 9.62 19.34 16.34
CA ASP A 130 10.22 19.86 17.57
C ASP A 130 9.24 19.62 18.75
N PRO A 131 9.67 19.02 19.85
CA PRO A 131 8.83 18.81 21.03
C PRO A 131 8.12 20.08 21.55
N ALA A 132 8.72 21.26 21.36
CA ALA A 132 8.12 22.54 21.74
C ALA A 132 6.87 22.93 20.92
N LEU A 133 6.72 22.35 19.72
CA LEU A 133 5.57 22.58 18.82
C LEU A 133 4.45 21.53 19.02
N LYS A 134 4.73 20.47 19.78
CA LYS A 134 3.73 19.41 20.04
C LYS A 134 2.72 19.87 21.08
N THR A 135 1.44 19.69 20.78
CA THR A 135 0.35 20.08 21.67
C THR A 135 -0.65 18.93 21.83
N PRO A 136 -1.52 18.92 22.88
CA PRO A 136 -2.50 17.86 23.01
C PRO A 136 -3.49 17.76 21.82
N ASP A 137 -3.74 18.87 21.14
CA ASP A 137 -4.64 18.96 19.98
C ASP A 137 -3.93 18.82 18.62
N GLY A 138 -2.59 18.67 18.63
CA GLY A 138 -1.82 18.47 17.40
C GLY A 138 -1.86 19.63 16.41
N ARG A 139 -2.09 20.88 16.90
CA ARG A 139 -2.36 22.07 16.05
C ARG A 139 -1.30 22.38 15.01
N GLU A 140 -0.05 21.98 15.24
CA GLU A 140 1.05 22.18 14.25
C GLU A 140 0.79 21.37 12.95
N ALA A 141 -0.03 20.31 12.99
CA ALA A 141 -0.48 19.60 11.80
C ALA A 141 -1.30 20.48 10.83
N LEU A 142 -1.90 21.54 11.33
CA LEU A 142 -2.74 22.48 10.58
C LEU A 142 -1.99 23.75 10.15
N ASN A 143 -0.70 23.86 10.45
CA ASN A 143 0.11 25.01 10.10
C ASN A 143 0.49 25.01 8.61
N PRO A 144 -0.04 25.92 7.76
CA PRO A 144 0.26 25.94 6.34
C PRO A 144 1.73 26.26 6.03
N ASP A 145 2.44 26.88 6.98
CA ASP A 145 3.87 27.17 6.90
C ASP A 145 4.72 26.21 7.74
N GLY A 146 4.12 25.15 8.24
CA GLY A 146 4.78 24.10 8.98
C GLY A 146 5.79 23.29 8.15
N LEU A 147 6.49 22.37 8.80
CA LEU A 147 7.56 21.60 8.17
C LEU A 147 7.06 20.84 6.93
N VAL A 148 5.96 20.10 7.03
CA VAL A 148 5.46 19.26 5.93
C VAL A 148 5.08 20.09 4.70
N PRO A 149 4.22 21.13 4.79
CA PRO A 149 3.87 21.95 3.64
C PRO A 149 5.07 22.63 2.99
N ARG A 150 6.06 23.10 3.77
CA ARG A 150 7.30 23.70 3.24
C ARG A 150 8.11 22.69 2.43
N VAL A 151 8.27 21.47 2.94
CA VAL A 151 8.99 20.39 2.24
C VAL A 151 8.27 19.97 0.97
N VAL A 152 6.94 19.82 1.00
CA VAL A 152 6.13 19.51 -0.18
C VAL A 152 6.34 20.55 -1.27
N ARG A 153 6.15 21.84 -0.95
CA ARG A 153 6.35 22.95 -1.92
C ARG A 153 7.76 22.94 -2.53
N ALA A 154 8.78 22.72 -1.71
CA ALA A 154 10.16 22.66 -2.18
C ALA A 154 10.41 21.47 -3.12
N LEU A 155 9.97 20.27 -2.75
CA LEU A 155 10.12 19.07 -3.59
C LEU A 155 9.38 19.24 -4.92
N LYS A 156 8.14 19.73 -4.91
CA LYS A 156 7.35 19.95 -6.14
C LYS A 156 7.96 21.04 -7.03
N SER A 157 8.60 22.05 -6.46
CA SER A 157 9.30 23.09 -7.22
C SER A 157 10.57 22.57 -7.89
N HIS A 158 11.37 21.74 -7.19
CA HIS A 158 12.65 21.24 -7.71
C HIS A 158 12.50 19.99 -8.58
N PHE A 159 11.53 19.13 -8.23
CA PHE A 159 11.32 17.82 -8.84
C PHE A 159 9.84 17.59 -9.20
N PRO A 160 9.27 18.32 -10.17
CA PRO A 160 7.85 18.17 -10.53
C PRO A 160 7.50 16.76 -11.02
N GLN A 161 8.48 15.98 -11.48
CA GLN A 161 8.32 14.58 -11.92
C GLN A 161 8.35 13.56 -10.76
N LEU A 162 8.79 13.96 -9.55
CA LEU A 162 8.76 13.10 -8.37
C LEU A 162 7.43 13.27 -7.66
N GLY A 163 6.69 12.16 -7.48
CA GLY A 163 5.48 12.15 -6.67
C GLY A 163 5.82 12.30 -5.18
N VAL A 164 5.05 13.12 -4.48
CA VAL A 164 5.18 13.33 -3.04
C VAL A 164 3.95 12.77 -2.34
N MET A 165 4.16 11.91 -1.35
CA MET A 165 3.14 11.35 -0.48
C MET A 165 3.35 11.86 0.95
N THR A 166 2.28 12.28 1.62
CA THR A 166 2.34 12.72 3.02
C THR A 166 1.43 11.86 3.89
N ASP A 167 1.90 11.59 5.09
CA ASP A 167 1.10 10.93 6.12
C ASP A 167 0.03 11.89 6.68
N VAL A 168 -1.20 11.43 6.84
CA VAL A 168 -2.27 12.14 7.55
C VAL A 168 -2.53 11.40 8.85
N ALA A 169 -1.91 11.89 9.91
CA ALA A 169 -2.01 11.35 11.26
C ALA A 169 -1.51 12.41 12.26
N LEU A 170 -1.92 12.34 13.51
CA LEU A 170 -1.58 13.36 14.50
C LEU A 170 -0.42 12.96 15.43
N ASP A 171 0.02 11.71 15.44
CA ASP A 171 1.06 11.24 16.36
C ASP A 171 2.40 11.98 16.29
N PRO A 172 2.87 12.53 15.14
CA PRO A 172 4.05 13.39 15.13
C PRO A 172 3.84 14.73 15.83
N PHE A 173 2.59 15.21 15.90
CA PHE A 173 2.19 16.56 16.31
C PHE A 173 1.60 16.61 17.72
N THR A 174 1.13 15.47 18.24
CA THR A 174 0.54 15.40 19.58
C THR A 174 1.60 15.21 20.66
N SER A 175 1.40 15.89 21.81
CA SER A 175 2.29 15.76 22.97
C SER A 175 2.20 14.38 23.64
N HIS A 176 1.13 13.62 23.39
CA HIS A 176 0.89 12.26 23.90
C HIS A 176 1.21 11.14 22.91
N GLY A 177 1.58 11.45 21.66
CA GLY A 177 2.02 10.48 20.65
C GLY A 177 0.93 9.54 20.09
N GLN A 178 -0.35 9.85 20.29
CA GLN A 178 -1.47 9.13 19.68
C GLN A 178 -1.85 9.75 18.34
N ASP A 179 -2.44 8.93 17.43
CA ASP A 179 -2.85 9.38 16.09
C ASP A 179 -4.11 10.25 16.10
N GLY A 180 -4.80 10.38 17.23
CA GLY A 180 -6.04 11.15 17.40
C GLY A 180 -6.10 11.93 18.69
N LEU A 181 -7.19 12.69 18.87
CA LEU A 181 -7.45 13.53 20.03
C LEU A 181 -7.94 12.69 21.22
N LEU A 182 -7.55 13.09 22.43
CA LEU A 182 -7.96 12.43 23.66
C LEU A 182 -9.13 13.16 24.32
N ASP A 183 -10.06 12.40 24.87
CA ASP A 183 -11.03 12.92 25.84
C ASP A 183 -10.43 13.00 27.27
N ALA A 184 -11.23 13.44 28.23
CA ALA A 184 -10.83 13.56 29.63
C ALA A 184 -10.48 12.20 30.31
N THR A 185 -10.88 11.07 29.69
CA THR A 185 -10.57 9.72 30.18
C THR A 185 -9.30 9.14 29.57
N GLY A 186 -8.74 9.82 28.56
CA GLY A 186 -7.59 9.35 27.77
C GLY A 186 -7.99 8.42 26.61
N TYR A 187 -9.27 8.36 26.27
CA TYR A 187 -9.77 7.63 25.10
C TYR A 187 -9.61 8.47 23.81
N ILE A 188 -9.31 7.83 22.69
CA ILE A 188 -9.19 8.48 21.38
C ILE A 188 -10.60 8.74 20.84
N VAL A 189 -10.92 10.02 20.61
CA VAL A 189 -12.24 10.46 20.11
C VAL A 189 -12.25 10.46 18.58
N ASN A 190 -13.12 9.66 17.97
CA ASN A 190 -13.18 9.49 16.52
C ASN A 190 -13.56 10.80 15.79
N ASP A 191 -14.75 11.33 16.02
CA ASP A 191 -15.34 12.37 15.18
C ASP A 191 -14.56 13.69 15.19
N SER A 192 -14.10 14.11 16.38
CA SER A 192 -13.27 15.30 16.49
C SER A 192 -11.87 15.10 15.86
N THR A 193 -11.33 13.89 15.93
CA THR A 193 -10.08 13.55 15.25
C THR A 193 -10.24 13.62 13.72
N VAL A 194 -11.31 13.04 13.17
CA VAL A 194 -11.60 13.09 11.72
C VAL A 194 -11.69 14.53 11.22
N ALA A 195 -12.30 15.44 12.00
CA ALA A 195 -12.37 16.85 11.63
C ALA A 195 -10.99 17.49 11.50
N VAL A 196 -10.06 17.19 12.44
CA VAL A 196 -8.68 17.71 12.39
C VAL A 196 -7.88 17.07 11.24
N LEU A 197 -8.00 15.76 11.04
CA LEU A 197 -7.32 15.04 9.94
C LEU A 197 -7.78 15.57 8.57
N THR A 198 -9.06 15.91 8.43
CA THR A 198 -9.60 16.52 7.21
C THR A 198 -8.92 17.86 6.92
N GLN A 199 -8.74 18.70 7.93
CA GLN A 199 -8.03 19.97 7.77
C GLN A 199 -6.54 19.76 7.48
N GLN A 200 -5.89 18.80 8.12
CA GLN A 200 -4.50 18.43 7.83
C GLN A 200 -4.33 18.02 6.35
N ALA A 201 -5.22 17.18 5.83
CA ALA A 201 -5.21 16.76 4.44
C ALA A 201 -5.36 17.94 3.46
N LEU A 202 -6.25 18.92 3.77
CA LEU A 202 -6.39 20.14 2.98
C LEU A 202 -5.11 20.98 2.97
N VAL A 203 -4.50 21.23 4.13
CA VAL A 203 -3.24 21.97 4.24
C VAL A 203 -2.13 21.31 3.40
N GLN A 204 -2.07 19.99 3.39
CA GLN A 204 -1.11 19.24 2.58
C GLN A 204 -1.44 19.34 1.07
N ALA A 205 -2.72 19.25 0.70
CA ALA A 205 -3.18 19.39 -0.68
C ALA A 205 -2.91 20.81 -1.24
N GLU A 206 -3.15 21.84 -0.46
CA GLU A 206 -2.81 23.24 -0.79
C GLU A 206 -1.31 23.45 -1.01
N ALA A 207 -0.48 22.68 -0.31
CA ALA A 207 0.98 22.70 -0.53
C ALA A 207 1.40 21.99 -1.84
N GLY A 208 0.49 21.26 -2.51
CA GLY A 208 0.73 20.62 -3.79
C GLY A 208 1.13 19.14 -3.68
N VAL A 209 0.77 18.45 -2.59
CA VAL A 209 1.01 17.00 -2.46
C VAL A 209 0.26 16.20 -3.53
N ASP A 210 0.85 15.11 -4.00
CA ASP A 210 0.23 14.24 -5.01
C ASP A 210 -0.67 13.16 -4.37
N ILE A 211 -0.30 12.68 -3.17
CA ILE A 211 -1.02 11.65 -2.41
C ILE A 211 -1.09 12.06 -0.93
N VAL A 212 -2.28 12.13 -0.39
CA VAL A 212 -2.50 12.12 1.06
C VAL A 212 -2.73 10.69 1.50
N ALA A 213 -2.09 10.27 2.61
CA ALA A 213 -2.11 8.88 3.06
C ALA A 213 -2.56 8.77 4.52
N PRO A 214 -3.88 8.75 4.78
CA PRO A 214 -4.42 8.65 6.13
C PRO A 214 -4.03 7.34 6.80
N SER A 215 -3.31 7.44 7.93
CA SER A 215 -2.76 6.29 8.65
C SER A 215 -3.27 6.17 10.09
N ASP A 216 -4.28 6.94 10.43
CA ASP A 216 -4.84 7.09 11.77
C ASP A 216 -5.81 5.96 12.16
N MET A 217 -6.51 5.35 11.21
CA MET A 217 -7.51 4.29 11.39
C MET A 217 -8.82 4.77 12.09
N MET A 218 -9.20 6.04 11.95
CA MET A 218 -10.49 6.53 12.42
C MET A 218 -11.62 6.17 11.44
N ASP A 219 -12.81 5.89 11.97
CA ASP A 219 -13.98 5.54 11.15
C ASP A 219 -14.46 6.75 10.33
N GLY A 220 -14.71 6.56 9.03
CA GLY A 220 -15.27 7.60 8.14
C GLY A 220 -14.28 8.68 7.69
N ARG A 221 -12.99 8.56 8.05
CA ARG A 221 -11.96 9.57 7.72
C ARG A 221 -11.72 9.72 6.23
N ILE A 222 -11.77 8.64 5.48
CA ILE A 222 -11.52 8.67 4.03
C ILE A 222 -12.62 9.45 3.32
N GLY A 223 -13.88 9.20 3.68
CA GLY A 223 -15.03 9.92 3.11
C GLY A 223 -15.00 11.41 3.43
N ALA A 224 -14.67 11.78 4.67
CA ALA A 224 -14.54 13.17 5.09
C ALA A 224 -13.42 13.89 4.33
N ILE A 225 -12.22 13.28 4.21
CA ILE A 225 -11.09 13.83 3.47
C ILE A 225 -11.43 13.95 1.98
N ARG A 226 -12.01 12.92 1.36
CA ARG A 226 -12.39 12.96 -0.06
C ARG A 226 -13.37 14.09 -0.33
N ALA A 227 -14.43 14.20 0.46
CA ALA A 227 -15.42 15.27 0.31
C ALA A 227 -14.79 16.67 0.46
N ALA A 228 -13.85 16.84 1.38
CA ALA A 228 -13.15 18.09 1.58
C ALA A 228 -12.23 18.43 0.38
N LEU A 229 -11.44 17.47 -0.12
CA LEU A 229 -10.59 17.65 -1.30
C LEU A 229 -11.41 18.07 -2.52
N GLU A 230 -12.52 17.37 -2.81
CA GLU A 230 -13.41 17.71 -3.92
C GLU A 230 -14.02 19.13 -3.77
N SER A 231 -14.53 19.47 -2.60
CA SER A 231 -15.17 20.77 -2.37
C SER A 231 -14.21 21.95 -2.42
N HIS A 232 -12.91 21.74 -2.20
CA HIS A 232 -11.86 22.76 -2.31
C HIS A 232 -11.10 22.72 -3.65
N GLY A 233 -11.55 21.89 -4.62
CA GLY A 233 -10.97 21.85 -5.96
C GLY A 233 -9.70 21.00 -6.10
N HIS A 234 -9.29 20.26 -5.06
CA HIS A 234 -8.14 19.35 -5.09
C HIS A 234 -8.50 17.99 -5.71
N ILE A 235 -9.23 18.00 -6.83
CA ILE A 235 -9.79 16.80 -7.48
C ILE A 235 -8.74 15.80 -8.00
N HIS A 236 -7.48 16.21 -8.09
CA HIS A 236 -6.38 15.36 -8.55
C HIS A 236 -5.50 14.82 -7.40
N THR A 237 -5.74 15.24 -6.17
CA THR A 237 -5.06 14.69 -5.00
C THR A 237 -5.61 13.30 -4.69
N ARG A 238 -4.74 12.29 -4.75
CA ARG A 238 -5.12 10.89 -4.51
C ARG A 238 -5.13 10.61 -3.01
N ILE A 239 -5.96 9.64 -2.61
CA ILE A 239 -5.96 9.08 -1.26
C ILE A 239 -5.39 7.67 -1.31
N MET A 240 -4.26 7.43 -0.62
CA MET A 240 -3.75 6.09 -0.32
C MET A 240 -4.08 5.77 1.13
N ALA A 241 -5.17 5.06 1.36
CA ALA A 241 -5.61 4.74 2.70
C ALA A 241 -4.78 3.61 3.32
N TYR A 242 -4.32 3.80 4.55
CA TYR A 242 -3.77 2.70 5.36
C TYR A 242 -4.93 1.86 5.90
N SER A 243 -5.66 1.20 4.99
CA SER A 243 -6.92 0.51 5.28
C SER A 243 -6.75 -0.70 6.18
N ALA A 244 -5.60 -1.38 6.10
CA ALA A 244 -5.30 -2.55 6.90
C ALA A 244 -4.04 -2.30 7.75
N LYS A 245 -4.17 -1.49 8.80
CA LYS A 245 -3.08 -1.15 9.73
C LYS A 245 -3.28 -1.85 11.07
N TYR A 246 -2.33 -2.71 11.41
CA TYR A 246 -2.36 -3.55 12.60
C TYR A 246 -1.61 -2.94 13.79
N ALA A 247 -2.06 -3.21 15.01
CA ALA A 247 -1.36 -2.85 16.25
C ALA A 247 -0.13 -3.76 16.44
N SER A 248 0.94 -3.44 15.72
CA SER A 248 2.11 -4.32 15.56
C SER A 248 3.28 -3.97 16.48
N ALA A 249 3.99 -5.02 16.91
CA ALA A 249 5.28 -4.90 17.60
C ALA A 249 6.42 -4.44 16.66
N PHE A 250 6.26 -4.57 15.35
CA PHE A 250 7.26 -4.17 14.36
C PHE A 250 7.41 -2.64 14.17
N TYR A 251 6.66 -1.81 14.90
CA TYR A 251 6.76 -0.34 14.84
C TYR A 251 7.81 0.27 15.77
N GLY A 252 8.50 -0.54 16.57
CA GLY A 252 9.48 -0.04 17.56
C GLY A 252 10.47 0.98 16.99
N PRO A 253 11.25 0.64 15.93
CA PRO A 253 12.24 1.56 15.38
C PRO A 253 11.63 2.83 14.74
N PHE A 254 10.42 2.79 14.19
CA PHE A 254 9.74 3.99 13.69
C PHE A 254 9.44 5.00 14.78
N ARG A 255 8.99 4.52 15.95
CA ARG A 255 8.72 5.39 17.11
C ARG A 255 9.98 6.11 17.60
N ASP A 256 11.13 5.45 17.52
CA ASP A 256 12.44 6.05 17.76
C ASP A 256 12.73 7.11 16.68
N ALA A 257 12.53 6.79 15.41
CA ALA A 257 12.82 7.67 14.28
C ALA A 257 12.04 8.99 14.30
N VAL A 258 10.74 8.98 14.64
CA VAL A 258 9.90 10.19 14.74
C VAL A 258 9.89 10.82 16.14
N GLY A 259 10.62 10.24 17.11
CA GLY A 259 10.68 10.74 18.48
C GLY A 259 9.36 10.64 19.24
N SER A 260 8.48 9.69 18.88
CA SER A 260 7.18 9.48 19.56
C SER A 260 7.23 8.43 20.68
N ALA A 261 8.31 7.66 20.77
CA ALA A 261 8.45 6.60 21.79
C ALA A 261 8.34 7.11 23.24
N ALA A 262 8.95 8.25 23.51
CA ALA A 262 8.92 8.87 24.85
C ALA A 262 7.53 9.42 25.21
N ASN A 263 6.77 9.88 24.21
CA ASN A 263 5.46 10.54 24.39
C ASN A 263 4.33 9.51 24.63
N LEU A 264 4.38 8.35 23.96
CA LEU A 264 3.38 7.30 24.11
C LEU A 264 3.38 6.65 25.51
N GLY A 265 4.50 6.70 26.23
CA GLY A 265 4.65 6.14 27.58
C GLY A 265 4.20 4.67 27.62
N LYS A 266 3.25 4.35 28.54
CA LYS A 266 2.61 3.02 28.65
C LYS A 266 1.38 2.84 27.76
N GLY A 267 0.97 3.88 26.99
CA GLY A 267 -0.17 3.84 26.08
C GLY A 267 0.05 2.83 24.95
N ASN A 268 -1.05 2.39 24.37
CA ASN A 268 -1.04 1.54 23.18
C ASN A 268 -2.03 2.10 22.15
N LYS A 269 -1.97 1.58 20.91
CA LYS A 269 -2.82 2.01 19.79
C LYS A 269 -3.90 0.96 19.43
N LYS A 270 -4.16 0.00 20.33
CA LYS A 270 -5.08 -1.13 20.06
C LYS A 270 -6.55 -0.74 20.02
N VAL A 271 -6.90 0.46 20.46
CA VAL A 271 -8.28 0.95 20.43
C VAL A 271 -8.71 1.44 19.04
N TYR A 272 -7.76 1.60 18.10
CA TYR A 272 -8.03 2.03 16.73
C TYR A 272 -7.21 1.30 15.67
N GLN A 273 -6.10 0.64 16.00
CA GLN A 273 -5.38 -0.23 15.07
C GLN A 273 -5.87 -1.67 15.25
N MET A 274 -5.99 -2.41 14.15
CA MET A 274 -6.53 -3.78 14.12
C MET A 274 -5.71 -4.74 14.96
N ASP A 275 -6.38 -5.77 15.49
CA ASP A 275 -5.71 -6.86 16.20
C ASP A 275 -4.90 -7.72 15.20
N PRO A 276 -3.61 -8.01 15.51
CA PRO A 276 -2.77 -8.89 14.66
C PRO A 276 -3.34 -10.30 14.41
N ALA A 277 -4.29 -10.75 15.21
CA ALA A 277 -4.95 -12.04 15.04
C ALA A 277 -6.07 -12.05 13.98
N ASN A 278 -6.51 -10.85 13.52
CA ASN A 278 -7.67 -10.72 12.65
C ASN A 278 -7.26 -10.64 11.18
N THR A 279 -8.00 -11.30 10.33
CA THR A 279 -7.81 -11.28 8.87
C THR A 279 -9.06 -10.82 8.11
N ASP A 280 -10.27 -11.21 8.54
CA ASP A 280 -11.52 -10.80 7.88
C ASP A 280 -11.87 -9.34 8.15
N GLU A 281 -11.44 -8.81 9.29
CA GLU A 281 -11.54 -7.40 9.62
C GLU A 281 -10.85 -6.52 8.57
N ALA A 282 -9.67 -6.91 8.10
CA ALA A 282 -8.94 -6.18 7.07
C ALA A 282 -9.74 -6.02 5.77
N LEU A 283 -10.47 -7.05 5.35
CA LEU A 283 -11.31 -6.94 4.15
C LEU A 283 -12.48 -5.98 4.36
N ARG A 284 -13.05 -5.93 5.58
CA ARG A 284 -14.11 -4.98 5.91
C ARG A 284 -13.60 -3.54 5.91
N GLU A 285 -12.46 -3.29 6.55
CA GLU A 285 -11.83 -1.96 6.57
C GLU A 285 -11.49 -1.46 5.17
N VAL A 286 -10.89 -2.32 4.33
CA VAL A 286 -10.61 -1.99 2.94
C VAL A 286 -11.88 -1.70 2.14
N ALA A 287 -12.95 -2.48 2.33
CA ALA A 287 -14.23 -2.25 1.66
C ALA A 287 -14.85 -0.90 2.02
N LEU A 288 -14.76 -0.50 3.30
CA LEU A 288 -15.25 0.79 3.78
C LEU A 288 -14.43 1.94 3.19
N ASP A 289 -13.11 1.90 3.27
CA ASP A 289 -12.23 2.93 2.73
C ASP A 289 -12.42 3.12 1.22
N LEU A 290 -12.60 2.03 0.46
CA LEU A 290 -12.90 2.09 -0.97
C LEU A 290 -14.27 2.71 -1.25
N ALA A 291 -15.30 2.35 -0.49
CA ALA A 291 -16.64 2.95 -0.60
C ALA A 291 -16.63 4.44 -0.24
N GLU A 292 -15.77 4.88 0.63
CA GLU A 292 -15.53 6.25 1.04
C GLU A 292 -14.70 7.07 0.04
N GLY A 293 -14.09 6.44 -0.96
CA GLY A 293 -13.37 7.12 -2.04
C GLY A 293 -11.84 7.06 -1.96
N ALA A 294 -11.26 6.03 -1.34
CA ALA A 294 -9.84 5.74 -1.47
C ALA A 294 -9.51 5.34 -2.92
N ASP A 295 -8.42 5.90 -3.48
CA ASP A 295 -7.91 5.54 -4.80
C ASP A 295 -7.01 4.31 -4.75
N MET A 296 -6.34 4.12 -3.61
CA MET A 296 -5.35 3.08 -3.35
C MET A 296 -5.44 2.65 -1.89
N VAL A 297 -5.07 1.41 -1.61
CA VAL A 297 -5.08 0.85 -0.25
C VAL A 297 -3.70 0.31 0.14
N MET A 298 -3.38 0.38 1.43
CA MET A 298 -2.09 -0.08 1.95
C MET A 298 -2.29 -1.02 3.14
N VAL A 299 -1.52 -2.12 3.15
CA VAL A 299 -1.40 -3.06 4.27
C VAL A 299 -0.13 -2.71 5.07
N LYS A 300 -0.27 -2.54 6.39
CA LYS A 300 0.83 -2.19 7.31
C LYS A 300 0.71 -2.95 8.63
N PRO A 301 1.75 -3.68 9.05
CA PRO A 301 3.02 -4.00 8.38
C PRO A 301 2.86 -4.86 7.12
N GLY A 302 3.96 -5.08 6.41
CA GLY A 302 3.97 -5.78 5.13
C GLY A 302 4.32 -7.27 5.24
N MET A 303 5.59 -7.62 5.56
CA MET A 303 6.07 -9.01 5.51
C MET A 303 5.27 -10.00 6.38
N PRO A 304 4.91 -9.68 7.64
CA PRO A 304 4.10 -10.59 8.46
C PRO A 304 2.65 -10.72 8.00
N TYR A 305 2.21 -9.90 7.03
CA TYR A 305 0.83 -9.78 6.56
C TYR A 305 0.70 -9.97 5.04
N LEU A 306 1.58 -10.79 4.43
CA LEU A 306 1.51 -11.11 2.99
C LEU A 306 0.21 -11.85 2.63
N ASP A 307 -0.37 -12.59 3.56
CA ASP A 307 -1.70 -13.21 3.45
C ASP A 307 -2.79 -12.14 3.29
N ILE A 308 -2.71 -11.05 4.06
CA ILE A 308 -3.64 -9.92 3.95
C ILE A 308 -3.47 -9.21 2.61
N VAL A 309 -2.21 -8.92 2.19
CA VAL A 309 -1.93 -8.34 0.88
C VAL A 309 -2.56 -9.18 -0.23
N ARG A 310 -2.39 -10.51 -0.17
CA ARG A 310 -2.96 -11.43 -1.16
C ARG A 310 -4.49 -11.42 -1.15
N ARG A 311 -5.11 -11.48 0.04
CA ARG A 311 -6.56 -11.46 0.19
C ARG A 311 -7.18 -10.17 -0.32
N VAL A 312 -6.61 -9.01 0.04
CA VAL A 312 -7.07 -7.69 -0.43
C VAL A 312 -6.98 -7.60 -1.96
N LYS A 313 -5.84 -8.01 -2.52
CA LYS A 313 -5.66 -7.98 -3.98
C LYS A 313 -6.61 -8.90 -4.72
N ASP A 314 -6.86 -10.10 -4.22
CA ASP A 314 -7.78 -11.06 -4.84
C ASP A 314 -9.23 -10.61 -4.77
N GLU A 315 -9.66 -10.04 -3.65
CA GLU A 315 -11.03 -9.60 -3.42
C GLU A 315 -11.36 -8.35 -4.21
N PHE A 316 -10.57 -7.29 -4.05
CA PHE A 316 -10.94 -5.96 -4.56
C PHE A 316 -10.30 -5.62 -5.92
N LYS A 317 -9.16 -6.21 -6.27
CA LYS A 317 -8.43 -5.96 -7.55
C LYS A 317 -8.07 -4.49 -7.80
N VAL A 318 -7.99 -3.71 -6.74
CA VAL A 318 -7.57 -2.30 -6.75
C VAL A 318 -6.04 -2.18 -6.59
N PRO A 319 -5.46 -0.99 -6.82
CA PRO A 319 -4.07 -0.73 -6.47
C PRO A 319 -3.82 -0.97 -4.98
N THR A 320 -3.02 -2.01 -4.68
CA THR A 320 -2.75 -2.50 -3.32
C THR A 320 -1.27 -2.36 -3.01
N PHE A 321 -0.95 -1.63 -1.96
CA PHE A 321 0.41 -1.38 -1.51
C PHE A 321 0.70 -2.09 -0.19
N ALA A 322 1.97 -2.28 0.11
CA ALA A 322 2.43 -2.80 1.39
C ALA A 322 3.54 -1.91 1.96
N TYR A 323 3.54 -1.74 3.28
CA TYR A 323 4.63 -1.05 3.95
C TYR A 323 5.56 -2.06 4.63
N GLN A 324 6.76 -2.23 4.09
CA GLN A 324 7.85 -2.91 4.80
C GLN A 324 8.36 -1.98 5.90
N VAL A 325 7.83 -2.17 7.11
CA VAL A 325 8.02 -1.22 8.21
C VAL A 325 9.41 -1.30 8.85
N SER A 326 9.67 -0.33 9.71
CA SER A 326 10.97 -0.13 10.37
C SER A 326 11.52 -1.37 11.09
N GLY A 327 10.66 -2.14 11.76
CA GLY A 327 11.08 -3.36 12.45
C GLY A 327 11.45 -4.49 11.48
N GLU A 328 10.76 -4.58 10.35
CA GLU A 328 11.09 -5.53 9.29
C GLU A 328 12.45 -5.18 8.65
N TYR A 329 12.65 -3.90 8.34
CA TYR A 329 13.93 -3.37 7.87
C TYR A 329 15.06 -3.65 8.88
N ALA A 330 14.87 -3.26 10.13
CA ALA A 330 15.88 -3.43 11.19
C ALA A 330 16.24 -4.90 11.43
N MET A 331 15.26 -5.80 11.38
CA MET A 331 15.45 -7.25 11.52
C MET A 331 16.36 -7.81 10.43
N LEU A 332 16.12 -7.43 9.16
CA LEU A 332 16.93 -7.89 8.02
C LEU A 332 18.34 -7.28 8.07
N LYS A 333 18.47 -5.99 8.37
CA LYS A 333 19.78 -5.33 8.56
C LYS A 333 20.58 -5.98 9.68
N ALA A 334 19.96 -6.24 10.83
CA ALA A 334 20.66 -6.87 11.97
C ALA A 334 21.15 -8.29 11.63
N ALA A 335 20.33 -9.11 10.97
CA ALA A 335 20.73 -10.45 10.54
C ALA A 335 21.88 -10.40 9.53
N ALA A 336 21.85 -9.46 8.59
CA ALA A 336 22.92 -9.27 7.60
C ALA A 336 24.22 -8.77 8.28
N GLN A 337 24.14 -7.80 9.18
CA GLN A 337 25.30 -7.28 9.93
C GLN A 337 26.00 -8.36 10.76
N ASN A 338 25.24 -9.34 11.28
CA ASN A 338 25.80 -10.49 11.98
C ASN A 338 26.34 -11.59 11.05
N GLY A 339 26.27 -11.41 9.71
CA GLY A 339 26.74 -12.40 8.75
C GLY A 339 25.87 -13.65 8.64
N TRP A 340 24.64 -13.62 9.16
CA TRP A 340 23.70 -14.75 9.10
C TRP A 340 22.96 -14.84 7.79
N LEU A 341 22.74 -13.69 7.14
CA LEU A 341 22.07 -13.58 5.83
C LEU A 341 22.93 -12.71 4.91
N ASP A 342 22.89 -13.01 3.61
CA ASP A 342 23.39 -12.10 2.58
C ASP A 342 22.44 -10.91 2.47
N HIS A 343 22.98 -9.70 2.61
CA HIS A 343 22.19 -8.46 2.68
C HIS A 343 21.38 -8.22 1.41
N ASP A 344 22.06 -8.25 0.26
CA ASP A 344 21.43 -7.89 -1.01
C ASP A 344 20.43 -8.97 -1.43
N ALA A 345 20.77 -10.24 -1.23
CA ALA A 345 19.88 -11.35 -1.54
C ALA A 345 18.59 -11.30 -0.70
N VAL A 346 18.69 -11.12 0.64
CA VAL A 346 17.51 -11.12 1.50
C VAL A 346 16.65 -9.87 1.31
N MET A 347 17.28 -8.71 1.06
CA MET A 347 16.59 -7.48 0.71
C MET A 347 15.73 -7.67 -0.54
N MET A 348 16.34 -8.13 -1.64
CA MET A 348 15.66 -8.33 -2.92
C MET A 348 14.58 -9.42 -2.83
N GLU A 349 14.83 -10.52 -2.10
CA GLU A 349 13.85 -11.58 -1.90
C GLU A 349 12.64 -11.08 -1.09
N SER A 350 12.86 -10.27 -0.06
CA SER A 350 11.80 -9.69 0.75
C SER A 350 10.88 -8.76 -0.07
N LEU A 351 11.46 -7.91 -0.92
CA LEU A 351 10.71 -7.01 -1.79
C LEU A 351 9.95 -7.79 -2.88
N LEU A 352 10.58 -8.82 -3.45
CA LEU A 352 9.91 -9.70 -4.41
C LEU A 352 8.76 -10.50 -3.78
N ALA A 353 8.84 -10.81 -2.48
CA ALA A 353 7.75 -11.49 -1.77
C ALA A 353 6.47 -10.66 -1.76
N PHE A 354 6.55 -9.34 -1.65
CA PHE A 354 5.38 -8.45 -1.78
C PHE A 354 4.76 -8.51 -3.17
N LYS A 355 5.58 -8.46 -4.22
CA LYS A 355 5.11 -8.59 -5.60
C LYS A 355 4.40 -9.93 -5.82
N ARG A 356 4.98 -11.03 -5.32
CA ARG A 356 4.39 -12.37 -5.39
C ARG A 356 3.07 -12.46 -4.62
N ALA A 357 2.93 -11.73 -3.51
CA ALA A 357 1.68 -11.61 -2.77
C ALA A 357 0.63 -10.74 -3.48
N GLY A 358 1.01 -10.01 -4.55
CA GLY A 358 0.10 -9.21 -5.35
C GLY A 358 0.15 -7.71 -5.08
N ALA A 359 1.12 -7.22 -4.31
CA ALA A 359 1.31 -5.78 -4.13
C ALA A 359 1.71 -5.11 -5.45
N ASP A 360 1.05 -4.01 -5.79
CA ASP A 360 1.39 -3.15 -6.93
C ASP A 360 2.65 -2.34 -6.65
N GLY A 361 2.85 -1.90 -5.40
CA GLY A 361 4.07 -1.25 -4.96
C GLY A 361 4.37 -1.47 -3.47
N VAL A 362 5.59 -1.11 -3.09
CA VAL A 362 6.11 -1.30 -1.73
C VAL A 362 6.74 -0.01 -1.20
N LEU A 363 6.27 0.46 -0.06
CA LEU A 363 6.92 1.50 0.71
C LEU A 363 7.98 0.83 1.59
N SER A 364 9.26 1.14 1.35
CA SER A 364 10.38 0.46 2.00
C SER A 364 11.59 1.36 2.15
N TYR A 365 12.25 1.28 3.30
CA TYR A 365 13.55 1.94 3.54
C TYR A 365 14.68 1.35 2.70
N PHE A 366 14.50 0.18 2.11
CA PHE A 366 15.42 -0.41 1.14
C PHE A 366 15.30 0.16 -0.28
N ALA A 367 14.35 1.07 -0.54
CA ALA A 367 14.02 1.46 -1.91
C ALA A 367 15.23 1.96 -2.71
N LEU A 368 16.09 2.82 -2.13
CA LEU A 368 17.31 3.30 -2.82
C LEU A 368 18.32 2.17 -3.07
N GLU A 369 18.60 1.35 -2.06
CA GLU A 369 19.55 0.24 -2.19
C GLU A 369 19.07 -0.77 -3.24
N ALA A 370 17.79 -1.15 -3.19
CA ALA A 370 17.19 -2.06 -4.16
C ALA A 370 17.18 -1.48 -5.59
N ALA A 371 16.83 -0.21 -5.74
CA ALA A 371 16.82 0.44 -7.06
C ALA A 371 18.23 0.53 -7.68
N ARG A 372 19.27 0.79 -6.86
CA ARG A 372 20.67 0.74 -7.32
C ARG A 372 21.05 -0.64 -7.84
N LEU A 373 20.70 -1.72 -7.10
CA LEU A 373 20.97 -3.09 -7.52
C LEU A 373 20.23 -3.45 -8.80
N ILE A 374 18.94 -3.09 -8.92
CA ILE A 374 18.14 -3.35 -10.12
C ILE A 374 18.76 -2.64 -11.34
N LYS A 375 19.31 -1.45 -11.16
CA LYS A 375 19.90 -0.66 -12.25
C LYS A 375 21.29 -1.16 -12.65
N ALA A 376 21.99 -1.79 -11.72
CA ALA A 376 23.34 -2.34 -11.97
C ALA A 376 23.30 -3.68 -12.73
N GLY A 377 22.15 -4.37 -12.84
CA GLY A 377 21.97 -5.61 -13.60
C GLY A 377 21.71 -6.82 -12.82
#